data_5c82db9da9de5d691d6a22fdf69bf262
#
_entry.id   5c82db9da9de5d691d6a22fdf69bf262
#
_cell.length_a   1.000
_cell.length_b   1.000
_cell.length_c   1.000
_cell.angle_alpha   90.00
_cell.angle_beta   90.00
_cell.angle_gamma   90.00
#
_symmetry.space_group_name_H-M   'P 1'
#
loop_
_entity.id
_entity.type
_entity.pdbx_description
1 polymer ?
#
loop_
_entity_poly.entity_id
_entity_poly.type
_entity_poly.pdbx_seq_one_letter_code
_entity_poly.pdbx_strand_id
1 'polypeptide(L)'
;VKQPDCVNRRYLRLRSLSSYRILILLTCSLFSLFTTVVEATIYEVGPGKKYSLVEKVPWESLVAGDEVQIHWRPQPYHTKWVLCRRGTKDKPIVIKGIPSEKGELPVIDGRRAMTRPQLRFWGEQRGIIKIGGARDPEDTMPAYIVIENLDIRSARPSFFYFCSDGLQKYFQNAAAIFIEKGEHITIRNCYLHDCGNGLFVAYDTKDLLVENCSIYHNGIANSYYEHNVYTEAAGITFQGNYLGPLRKNCLGNNLKDRSAGLVVRYNWIESGNRQLDLVDSEGGDTIRFDPRYRSAYVYGNVLVKLKEDSNSQMIHYGGDSGDESAYRKGTLFLYNNTLVSRRSSTTLVRLSTNSEHLDCRNNILFTTHAGSSLAILDEKGTATLSYNWIKPGWKAAHSSSFGNVNSEAEIHSGDNPGFQDVAKNLFFLTAKSACLNKAGPLPAAVQNNFPVVQQFKGPRGIEKRPAASLKDLGALERVSEE
;
A
#
# COMPACT_ATOMS: atom_id res chain seq x y z
N VAL A 1 -50.31 -32.58 -32.42
CA VAL A 1 -50.88 -33.71 -33.15
C VAL A 1 -49.90 -34.86 -32.99
N LYS A 2 -50.34 -35.81 -32.15
CA LYS A 2 -50.11 -37.25 -32.18
C LYS A 2 -48.70 -37.83 -32.31
N GLN A 3 -48.25 -38.42 -31.20
CA GLN A 3 -47.64 -39.75 -31.07
C GLN A 3 -48.49 -40.81 -31.81
N PRO A 4 -48.11 -42.08 -32.08
CA PRO A 4 -47.61 -43.02 -31.06
C PRO A 4 -46.62 -44.15 -31.51
N ASP A 5 -45.98 -44.77 -30.56
CA ASP A 5 -45.81 -46.19 -30.20
C ASP A 5 -45.40 -47.27 -31.23
N CYS A 6 -44.44 -48.14 -30.87
CA CYS A 6 -44.57 -49.55 -30.42
C CYS A 6 -43.25 -50.32 -30.52
N VAL A 7 -42.74 -50.72 -29.42
CA VAL A 7 -42.60 -52.08 -28.85
C VAL A 7 -42.36 -53.24 -29.86
N ASN A 8 -41.27 -54.00 -29.78
CA ASN A 8 -41.31 -55.40 -29.40
C ASN A 8 -39.96 -56.08 -29.12
N ARG A 9 -40.02 -56.96 -28.14
CA ARG A 9 -39.03 -57.89 -27.61
C ARG A 9 -38.78 -59.09 -28.53
N ARG A 10 -37.63 -59.81 -28.35
CA ARG A 10 -37.45 -61.25 -28.02
C ARG A 10 -36.00 -61.68 -28.22
N TYR A 11 -35.34 -62.09 -27.20
CA TYR A 11 -35.03 -63.38 -26.56
C TYR A 11 -34.03 -64.28 -27.30
N LEU A 12 -32.91 -64.51 -26.58
CA LEU A 12 -32.18 -65.74 -26.29
C LEU A 12 -31.75 -66.71 -27.39
N ARG A 13 -30.43 -66.97 -27.40
CA ARG A 13 -29.86 -68.28 -27.08
C ARG A 13 -28.35 -68.28 -26.88
N LEU A 14 -27.96 -68.83 -25.75
CA LEU A 14 -26.60 -69.29 -25.42
C LEU A 14 -26.17 -70.43 -26.37
N ARG A 15 -24.90 -70.44 -26.75
CA ARG A 15 -24.12 -71.66 -26.88
C ARG A 15 -22.65 -71.40 -26.60
N SER A 16 -22.11 -72.37 -25.93
CA SER A 16 -20.88 -72.51 -25.18
C SER A 16 -19.60 -72.72 -26.02
N LEU A 17 -18.50 -72.37 -25.31
CA LEU A 17 -17.18 -73.01 -25.33
C LEU A 17 -16.28 -72.90 -26.54
N SER A 18 -15.21 -72.10 -26.36
CA SER A 18 -13.86 -72.72 -26.55
C SER A 18 -12.76 -71.77 -26.00
N SER A 19 -11.92 -72.33 -25.19
CA SER A 19 -10.82 -71.76 -24.47
C SER A 19 -9.70 -71.29 -25.43
N TYR A 20 -9.41 -69.96 -25.39
CA TYR A 20 -8.09 -69.48 -25.81
C TYR A 20 -7.52 -68.61 -24.69
N ARG A 21 -6.46 -69.15 -24.02
CA ARG A 21 -5.61 -68.38 -23.13
C ARG A 21 -4.88 -67.34 -23.96
N ILE A 22 -5.31 -66.10 -23.91
CA ILE A 22 -4.50 -64.95 -24.36
C ILE A 22 -3.76 -64.42 -23.16
N LEU A 23 -2.45 -64.64 -23.20
CA LEU A 23 -1.48 -64.08 -22.27
C LEU A 23 -1.39 -62.57 -22.56
N ILE A 24 -2.10 -61.75 -21.80
CA ILE A 24 -1.93 -60.28 -21.87
C ILE A 24 -0.70 -59.96 -21.04
N LEU A 25 0.42 -59.70 -21.69
CA LEU A 25 1.58 -59.01 -21.16
C LEU A 25 1.15 -57.55 -20.83
N LEU A 26 0.86 -57.27 -19.56
CA LEU A 26 0.76 -55.92 -19.06
C LEU A 26 2.16 -55.31 -19.04
N THR A 27 2.58 -54.63 -20.07
CA THR A 27 3.69 -53.70 -19.99
C THR A 27 3.20 -52.45 -19.24
N CYS A 28 3.43 -52.43 -17.95
CA CYS A 28 3.37 -51.21 -17.14
C CYS A 28 4.47 -50.26 -17.63
N SER A 29 4.14 -49.39 -18.58
CA SER A 29 4.98 -48.20 -18.86
C SER A 29 4.92 -47.31 -17.63
N LEU A 30 5.90 -47.39 -16.75
CA LEU A 30 6.17 -46.35 -15.78
C LEU A 30 6.55 -45.09 -16.56
N PHE A 31 5.58 -44.25 -16.85
CA PHE A 31 5.84 -42.86 -17.13
C PHE A 31 6.32 -42.20 -15.83
N SER A 32 7.62 -42.27 -15.57
CA SER A 32 8.28 -41.42 -14.58
C SER A 32 8.06 -40.00 -15.07
N LEU A 33 7.09 -39.32 -14.48
CA LEU A 33 6.98 -37.86 -14.53
C LEU A 33 8.27 -37.31 -13.88
N PHE A 34 9.31 -37.15 -14.68
CA PHE A 34 10.44 -36.30 -14.31
C PHE A 34 9.86 -34.87 -14.23
N THR A 35 9.35 -34.49 -13.06
CA THR A 35 9.24 -33.09 -12.71
C THR A 35 10.67 -32.57 -12.69
N THR A 36 11.11 -31.95 -13.77
CA THR A 36 12.35 -31.18 -13.75
C THR A 36 12.15 -30.12 -12.66
N VAL A 37 12.77 -30.33 -11.52
CA VAL A 37 12.88 -29.31 -10.48
C VAL A 37 13.73 -28.21 -11.12
N VAL A 38 13.08 -27.15 -11.59
CA VAL A 38 13.79 -25.96 -12.04
C VAL A 38 14.47 -25.39 -10.80
N GLU A 39 15.81 -25.43 -10.79
CA GLU A 39 16.60 -24.90 -9.69
C GLU A 39 16.55 -23.37 -9.72
N ALA A 40 16.38 -22.76 -8.54
CA ALA A 40 16.35 -21.32 -8.41
C ALA A 40 17.70 -20.70 -8.80
N THR A 41 17.68 -19.61 -9.54
CA THR A 41 18.85 -18.94 -10.09
C THR A 41 19.06 -17.57 -9.45
N ILE A 42 20.33 -17.24 -9.14
CA ILE A 42 20.73 -15.88 -8.77
C ILE A 42 21.26 -15.16 -10.01
N TYR A 43 20.60 -14.08 -10.41
CA TYR A 43 20.98 -13.21 -11.52
C TYR A 43 21.73 -11.99 -10.97
N GLU A 44 23.06 -12.03 -10.92
CA GLU A 44 23.88 -10.90 -10.48
C GLU A 44 24.05 -9.87 -11.59
N VAL A 45 23.67 -8.63 -11.31
CA VAL A 45 23.71 -7.49 -12.24
C VAL A 45 24.64 -6.39 -11.70
N GLY A 46 25.60 -5.93 -12.50
CA GLY A 46 26.47 -4.83 -12.13
C GLY A 46 27.86 -4.90 -12.73
N PRO A 47 28.74 -3.97 -12.36
CA PRO A 47 30.15 -4.01 -12.79
C PRO A 47 30.85 -5.30 -12.36
N GLY A 48 31.48 -5.98 -13.30
CA GLY A 48 32.17 -7.26 -13.04
C GLY A 48 31.26 -8.46 -12.78
N LYS A 49 29.93 -8.31 -12.92
CA LYS A 49 28.95 -9.37 -12.74
C LYS A 49 28.59 -10.02 -14.08
N LYS A 50 27.94 -11.21 -13.99
CA LYS A 50 27.48 -11.96 -15.17
C LYS A 50 26.61 -11.10 -16.10
N TYR A 51 25.74 -10.28 -15.53
CA TYR A 51 24.90 -9.34 -16.27
C TYR A 51 25.43 -7.90 -16.04
N SER A 52 25.99 -7.29 -17.07
CA SER A 52 26.48 -5.89 -16.97
C SER A 52 25.35 -4.85 -16.90
N LEU A 53 24.15 -5.20 -17.40
CA LEU A 53 22.98 -4.33 -17.53
C LEU A 53 21.71 -5.08 -17.07
N VAL A 54 20.79 -4.35 -16.46
CA VAL A 54 19.52 -4.90 -15.92
C VAL A 54 18.62 -5.45 -17.01
N GLU A 55 18.59 -4.83 -18.19
CA GLU A 55 17.79 -5.29 -19.34
C GLU A 55 18.28 -6.61 -19.94
N LYS A 56 19.45 -7.10 -19.54
CA LYS A 56 19.94 -8.43 -19.94
C LYS A 56 19.40 -9.57 -19.10
N VAL A 57 18.81 -9.27 -17.94
CA VAL A 57 18.11 -10.28 -17.12
C VAL A 57 16.92 -10.82 -17.90
N PRO A 58 16.71 -12.14 -17.95
CA PRO A 58 15.57 -12.74 -18.66
C PRO A 58 14.29 -12.65 -17.82
N TRP A 59 13.77 -11.43 -17.63
CA TRP A 59 12.58 -11.11 -16.82
C TRP A 59 11.36 -11.96 -17.18
N GLU A 60 11.25 -12.29 -18.46
CA GLU A 60 10.19 -13.11 -19.05
C GLU A 60 10.26 -14.59 -18.65
N SER A 61 11.39 -15.06 -18.11
CA SER A 61 11.67 -16.47 -17.82
C SER A 61 11.92 -16.74 -16.34
N LEU A 62 11.71 -15.75 -15.47
CA LEU A 62 11.90 -15.95 -14.03
C LEU A 62 10.96 -17.03 -13.50
N VAL A 63 11.46 -17.84 -12.56
CA VAL A 63 10.73 -18.92 -11.91
C VAL A 63 10.73 -18.76 -10.39
N ALA A 64 9.93 -19.56 -9.70
CA ALA A 64 9.82 -19.52 -8.25
C ALA A 64 11.17 -19.77 -7.58
N GLY A 65 11.58 -18.86 -6.73
CA GLY A 65 12.85 -18.85 -6.00
C GLY A 65 13.99 -18.08 -6.68
N ASP A 66 13.79 -17.59 -7.91
CA ASP A 66 14.79 -16.76 -8.58
C ASP A 66 15.02 -15.44 -7.83
N GLU A 67 16.28 -15.03 -7.76
CA GLU A 67 16.70 -13.76 -7.16
C GLU A 67 17.49 -12.92 -8.17
N VAL A 68 17.06 -11.68 -8.41
CA VAL A 68 17.80 -10.70 -9.23
C VAL A 68 18.49 -9.72 -8.29
N GLN A 69 19.82 -9.81 -8.20
CA GLN A 69 20.68 -8.97 -7.37
C GLN A 69 21.24 -7.82 -8.22
N ILE A 70 20.74 -6.60 -8.02
CA ILE A 70 21.21 -5.40 -8.72
C ILE A 70 22.22 -4.69 -7.82
N HIS A 71 23.49 -4.79 -8.16
CA HIS A 71 24.59 -4.19 -7.38
C HIS A 71 24.67 -2.69 -7.59
N TRP A 72 24.95 -1.96 -6.51
CA TRP A 72 25.19 -0.53 -6.58
C TRP A 72 26.34 -0.17 -7.53
N ARG A 73 26.20 0.97 -8.20
CA ARG A 73 27.24 1.65 -8.96
C ARG A 73 27.00 3.15 -8.94
N PRO A 74 28.05 4.02 -9.17
CA PRO A 74 27.88 5.47 -9.13
C PRO A 74 26.86 6.02 -10.14
N GLN A 75 26.77 5.42 -11.34
CA GLN A 75 25.82 5.83 -12.37
C GLN A 75 24.51 5.05 -12.24
N PRO A 76 23.35 5.71 -12.39
CA PRO A 76 22.05 5.03 -12.40
C PRO A 76 21.94 3.95 -13.49
N TYR A 77 21.06 2.99 -13.27
CA TYR A 77 20.59 2.08 -14.30
C TYR A 77 19.40 2.73 -15.01
N HIS A 78 19.57 3.06 -16.29
CA HIS A 78 18.52 3.63 -17.13
C HIS A 78 17.73 2.50 -17.79
N THR A 79 16.84 1.89 -17.05
CA THR A 79 16.14 0.66 -17.45
C THR A 79 14.72 0.63 -16.89
N LYS A 80 13.87 -0.17 -17.52
CA LYS A 80 12.51 -0.46 -17.08
C LYS A 80 12.10 -1.86 -17.52
N TRP A 81 11.17 -2.48 -16.79
CA TRP A 81 10.73 -3.84 -17.08
C TRP A 81 9.35 -4.15 -16.50
N VAL A 82 8.80 -5.30 -16.90
CA VAL A 82 7.60 -5.90 -16.34
C VAL A 82 7.92 -7.21 -15.63
N LEU A 83 7.31 -7.43 -14.49
CA LEU A 83 7.30 -8.70 -13.75
C LEU A 83 6.00 -9.41 -14.10
N CYS A 84 6.09 -10.55 -14.76
CA CYS A 84 4.95 -11.28 -15.32
C CYS A 84 4.90 -12.75 -14.91
N ARG A 85 5.70 -13.15 -13.93
CA ARG A 85 5.84 -14.54 -13.49
C ARG A 85 5.43 -14.73 -12.03
N ARG A 86 5.22 -15.99 -11.65
CA ARG A 86 4.80 -16.38 -10.31
C ARG A 86 5.94 -17.00 -9.52
N GLY A 87 6.17 -16.49 -8.32
CA GLY A 87 6.81 -17.23 -7.24
C GLY A 87 5.80 -18.12 -6.49
N THR A 88 6.24 -18.64 -5.36
CA THR A 88 5.38 -19.31 -4.37
C THR A 88 5.65 -18.72 -2.99
N LYS A 89 4.81 -19.03 -2.00
CA LYS A 89 4.98 -18.54 -0.63
C LYS A 89 6.37 -18.87 -0.07
N ASP A 90 6.86 -20.09 -0.34
CA ASP A 90 8.14 -20.56 0.19
C ASP A 90 9.33 -20.25 -0.74
N LYS A 91 9.05 -19.91 -2.00
CA LYS A 91 10.03 -19.58 -3.03
C LYS A 91 9.56 -18.34 -3.83
N PRO A 92 9.55 -17.13 -3.23
CA PRO A 92 9.19 -15.90 -3.93
C PRO A 92 10.22 -15.59 -5.02
N ILE A 93 9.81 -14.80 -6.01
CA ILE A 93 10.72 -14.12 -6.93
C ILE A 93 11.19 -12.84 -6.24
N VAL A 94 12.50 -12.66 -6.09
CA VAL A 94 13.08 -11.53 -5.35
C VAL A 94 13.87 -10.62 -6.28
N ILE A 95 13.55 -9.34 -6.28
CA ILE A 95 14.32 -8.29 -6.95
C ILE A 95 14.95 -7.42 -5.87
N LYS A 96 16.27 -7.51 -5.73
CA LYS A 96 17.01 -6.99 -4.61
C LYS A 96 18.14 -6.06 -5.02
N GLY A 97 18.13 -4.85 -4.50
CA GLY A 97 19.28 -3.97 -4.55
C GLY A 97 20.37 -4.41 -3.56
N ILE A 98 21.60 -4.52 -4.03
CA ILE A 98 22.78 -4.73 -3.19
C ILE A 98 23.46 -3.39 -3.00
N PRO A 99 23.44 -2.81 -1.79
CA PRO A 99 23.96 -1.48 -1.54
C PRO A 99 25.50 -1.41 -1.63
N SER A 100 26.02 -0.19 -1.74
CA SER A 100 27.46 0.08 -1.58
C SER A 100 27.90 -0.19 -0.13
N GLU A 101 29.22 -0.20 0.10
CA GLU A 101 29.81 -0.27 1.44
C GLU A 101 29.33 0.88 2.36
N LYS A 102 28.90 2.01 1.77
CA LYS A 102 28.33 3.16 2.49
C LYS A 102 26.83 3.09 2.68
N GLY A 103 26.18 2.00 2.25
CA GLY A 103 24.73 1.82 2.34
C GLY A 103 23.92 2.52 1.23
N GLU A 104 24.57 3.05 0.19
CA GLU A 104 23.87 3.68 -0.94
C GLU A 104 23.17 2.61 -1.78
N LEU A 105 21.90 2.80 -2.11
CA LEU A 105 21.12 1.87 -2.90
C LEU A 105 21.39 2.01 -4.41
N PRO A 106 21.29 0.92 -5.19
CA PRO A 106 21.33 1.03 -6.65
C PRO A 106 20.13 1.83 -7.15
N VAL A 107 20.39 2.75 -8.08
CA VAL A 107 19.41 3.67 -8.64
C VAL A 107 18.87 3.14 -9.95
N ILE A 108 17.55 2.99 -10.04
CA ILE A 108 16.79 2.71 -11.27
C ILE A 108 16.16 4.02 -11.73
N ASP A 109 16.67 4.57 -12.81
CA ASP A 109 16.27 5.90 -13.30
C ASP A 109 15.46 5.78 -14.59
N GLY A 110 14.25 6.32 -14.59
CA GLY A 110 13.34 6.29 -15.72
C GLY A 110 13.77 7.16 -16.90
N ARG A 111 14.70 8.11 -16.71
CA ARG A 111 15.19 8.98 -17.77
C ARG A 111 15.99 8.18 -18.79
N ARG A 112 15.56 8.21 -20.06
CA ARG A 112 16.17 7.42 -21.14
C ARG A 112 16.22 5.92 -20.82
N ALA A 113 15.33 5.45 -19.96
CA ALA A 113 15.26 4.03 -19.61
C ALA A 113 14.99 3.18 -20.85
N MET A 114 15.59 2.01 -20.90
CA MET A 114 15.44 1.06 -22.00
C MET A 114 14.64 -0.14 -21.52
N THR A 115 13.67 -0.55 -22.35
CA THR A 115 12.95 -1.81 -22.17
C THR A 115 13.66 -2.91 -22.95
N ARG A 116 13.83 -4.08 -22.33
CA ARG A 116 14.36 -5.28 -22.99
C ARG A 116 13.53 -5.61 -24.24
N PRO A 117 14.13 -5.87 -25.41
CA PRO A 117 13.39 -6.13 -26.66
C PRO A 117 12.42 -7.33 -26.60
N GLN A 118 12.68 -8.30 -25.72
CA GLN A 118 11.83 -9.48 -25.51
C GLN A 118 10.61 -9.23 -24.62
N LEU A 119 10.52 -8.03 -24.01
CA LEU A 119 9.40 -7.66 -23.16
C LEU A 119 8.47 -6.70 -23.90
N ARG A 120 7.21 -7.06 -24.03
CA ARG A 120 6.14 -6.18 -24.46
C ARG A 120 5.03 -6.21 -23.44
N PHE A 121 4.58 -5.05 -23.00
CA PHE A 121 3.56 -4.97 -21.97
C PHE A 121 2.67 -3.74 -22.16
N TRP A 122 1.45 -3.89 -21.72
CA TRP A 122 0.45 -2.85 -21.79
C TRP A 122 0.78 -1.70 -20.82
N GLY A 123 0.48 -0.48 -21.22
CA GLY A 123 0.69 0.68 -20.36
C GLY A 123 2.17 0.91 -20.00
N GLU A 124 3.09 0.65 -20.92
CA GLU A 124 4.53 0.81 -20.72
C GLU A 124 4.91 2.22 -20.27
N GLN A 125 4.21 3.24 -20.76
CA GLN A 125 4.38 4.65 -20.39
C GLN A 125 3.96 5.00 -18.94
N ARG A 126 3.36 4.04 -18.20
CA ARG A 126 2.81 4.27 -16.86
C ARG A 126 3.74 3.92 -15.70
N GLY A 127 4.93 3.40 -15.93
CA GLY A 127 5.84 3.08 -14.81
C GLY A 127 7.25 2.70 -15.23
N ILE A 128 8.14 2.59 -14.24
CA ILE A 128 9.50 2.08 -14.40
C ILE A 128 9.50 0.57 -14.17
N ILE A 129 9.10 0.13 -12.97
CA ILE A 129 8.84 -1.28 -12.69
C ILE A 129 7.35 -1.52 -12.78
N LYS A 130 6.94 -2.40 -13.67
CA LYS A 130 5.55 -2.81 -13.79
C LYS A 130 5.35 -4.24 -13.28
N ILE A 131 4.22 -4.53 -12.65
CA ILE A 131 3.82 -5.88 -12.27
C ILE A 131 2.49 -6.17 -12.95
N GLY A 132 2.48 -7.21 -13.80
CA GLY A 132 1.32 -7.58 -14.60
C GLY A 132 1.13 -6.75 -15.88
N GLY A 133 0.26 -7.20 -16.77
CA GLY A 133 -0.02 -6.59 -18.06
C GLY A 133 1.00 -6.92 -19.16
N ALA A 134 1.81 -7.97 -19.00
CA ALA A 134 2.71 -8.44 -20.05
C ALA A 134 1.90 -9.03 -21.22
N ARG A 135 2.40 -8.82 -22.44
CA ARG A 135 1.87 -9.36 -23.70
C ARG A 135 2.81 -10.38 -24.32
N ASP A 136 4.08 -10.09 -24.31
CA ASP A 136 5.16 -10.94 -24.75
C ASP A 136 6.23 -11.05 -23.66
N PRO A 137 6.33 -12.20 -23.01
CA PRO A 137 5.35 -13.30 -23.00
C PRO A 137 4.11 -12.95 -22.15
N GLU A 138 2.98 -13.61 -22.40
CA GLU A 138 1.74 -13.40 -21.67
C GLU A 138 1.92 -13.62 -20.15
N ASP A 139 1.18 -12.86 -19.35
CA ASP A 139 1.19 -12.97 -17.90
C ASP A 139 0.75 -14.34 -17.38
N THR A 140 1.40 -14.78 -16.31
CA THR A 140 0.97 -15.96 -15.51
C THR A 140 0.24 -15.57 -14.22
N MET A 141 -0.39 -14.40 -14.13
CA MET A 141 -0.86 -13.75 -12.90
C MET A 141 0.30 -13.63 -11.90
N PRO A 142 1.06 -12.55 -11.93
CA PRO A 142 2.24 -12.39 -11.07
C PRO A 142 1.90 -12.56 -9.60
N ALA A 143 2.71 -13.32 -8.86
CA ALA A 143 2.46 -13.53 -7.45
C ALA A 143 3.74 -13.86 -6.68
N TYR A 144 3.70 -13.62 -5.36
CA TYR A 144 4.81 -13.88 -4.45
C TYR A 144 6.10 -13.23 -4.95
N ILE A 145 6.04 -11.91 -5.15
CA ILE A 145 7.14 -11.09 -5.62
C ILE A 145 7.59 -10.15 -4.51
N VAL A 146 8.90 -10.06 -4.30
CA VAL A 146 9.51 -9.12 -3.37
C VAL A 146 10.40 -8.15 -4.14
N ILE A 147 10.17 -6.84 -3.97
CA ILE A 147 11.04 -5.78 -4.48
C ILE A 147 11.64 -5.06 -3.27
N GLU A 148 12.96 -5.05 -3.18
CA GLU A 148 13.63 -4.48 -2.01
C GLU A 148 14.94 -3.74 -2.31
N ASN A 149 15.25 -2.75 -1.46
CA ASN A 149 16.54 -2.06 -1.44
C ASN A 149 16.87 -1.34 -2.77
N LEU A 150 15.91 -0.70 -3.41
CA LEU A 150 16.09 0.05 -4.65
C LEU A 150 15.73 1.54 -4.47
N ASP A 151 16.47 2.42 -5.16
CA ASP A 151 16.08 3.81 -5.39
C ASP A 151 15.49 3.91 -6.81
N ILE A 152 14.18 4.13 -6.92
CA ILE A 152 13.42 4.12 -8.19
C ILE A 152 12.83 5.51 -8.42
N ARG A 153 13.20 6.14 -9.55
CA ARG A 153 12.87 7.55 -9.77
C ARG A 153 12.73 7.94 -11.23
N SER A 154 12.15 9.14 -11.45
CA SER A 154 12.14 9.86 -12.73
C SER A 154 11.21 9.26 -13.79
N ALA A 155 9.94 8.95 -13.40
CA ALA A 155 8.86 8.60 -14.33
C ALA A 155 7.78 9.69 -14.33
N ARG A 156 7.90 10.68 -15.23
CA ARG A 156 6.92 11.77 -15.40
C ARG A 156 7.05 12.43 -16.78
N PRO A 157 6.08 13.22 -17.25
CA PRO A 157 6.02 13.73 -18.64
C PRO A 157 7.22 14.50 -19.13
N SER A 158 8.07 15.04 -18.23
CA SER A 158 9.32 15.70 -18.60
C SER A 158 10.41 14.75 -19.08
N PHE A 159 10.20 13.43 -18.93
CA PHE A 159 11.19 12.41 -19.22
C PHE A 159 10.72 11.45 -20.32
N PHE A 160 11.71 10.85 -20.97
CA PHE A 160 11.53 9.92 -22.09
C PHE A 160 12.15 8.58 -21.74
N TYR A 161 11.66 7.55 -22.41
CA TYR A 161 12.19 6.19 -22.38
C TYR A 161 12.22 5.60 -23.80
N PHE A 162 12.91 4.50 -23.99
CA PHE A 162 13.02 3.75 -25.25
C PHE A 162 12.36 2.38 -25.12
N CYS A 163 11.53 2.03 -26.06
CA CYS A 163 10.90 0.71 -26.18
C CYS A 163 10.92 0.22 -27.64
N SER A 164 10.25 -0.88 -27.94
CA SER A 164 10.12 -1.38 -29.30
C SER A 164 9.54 -0.37 -30.29
N ASP A 165 8.69 0.53 -29.79
CA ASP A 165 8.04 1.59 -30.59
C ASP A 165 8.86 2.89 -30.67
N GLY A 166 10.14 2.82 -30.28
CA GLY A 166 11.06 3.95 -30.27
C GLY A 166 11.00 4.82 -29.02
N LEU A 167 11.27 6.12 -29.17
CA LEU A 167 11.29 7.09 -28.09
C LEU A 167 9.87 7.48 -27.68
N GLN A 168 9.52 7.29 -26.40
CA GLN A 168 8.22 7.57 -25.84
C GLN A 168 8.31 8.46 -24.59
N LYS A 169 7.21 9.16 -24.26
CA LYS A 169 7.05 9.95 -23.03
C LYS A 169 6.32 9.16 -21.95
N TYR A 170 6.67 9.40 -20.70
CA TYR A 170 5.84 8.95 -19.58
C TYR A 170 4.52 9.72 -19.51
N PHE A 171 3.47 9.05 -19.05
CA PHE A 171 2.19 9.69 -18.74
C PHE A 171 2.29 10.50 -17.43
N GLN A 172 1.31 11.40 -17.20
CA GLN A 172 1.24 12.20 -15.98
C GLN A 172 1.21 11.32 -14.73
N ASN A 173 0.40 10.27 -14.74
CA ASN A 173 0.24 9.33 -13.64
C ASN A 173 1.27 8.18 -13.63
N ALA A 174 2.39 8.31 -14.34
CA ALA A 174 3.43 7.29 -14.33
C ALA A 174 4.05 7.15 -12.94
N ALA A 175 4.30 5.90 -12.52
CA ALA A 175 4.78 5.58 -11.18
C ALA A 175 6.20 5.02 -11.18
N ALA A 176 6.88 5.11 -10.04
CA ALA A 176 8.12 4.36 -9.83
C ALA A 176 7.83 2.85 -9.92
N ILE A 177 6.78 2.39 -9.23
CA ILE A 177 6.25 1.03 -9.33
C ILE A 177 4.76 1.12 -9.68
N PHE A 178 4.35 0.43 -10.77
CA PHE A 178 2.96 0.29 -11.18
C PHE A 178 2.54 -1.18 -11.12
N ILE A 179 1.63 -1.52 -10.21
CA ILE A 179 1.02 -2.85 -10.12
C ILE A 179 -0.32 -2.80 -10.84
N GLU A 180 -0.42 -3.45 -11.99
CA GLU A 180 -1.67 -3.57 -12.72
C GLU A 180 -2.53 -4.71 -12.19
N LYS A 181 -1.89 -5.83 -11.89
CA LYS A 181 -2.46 -7.00 -11.25
C LYS A 181 -1.37 -7.82 -10.59
N GLY A 182 -1.72 -8.54 -9.53
CA GLY A 182 -0.80 -9.44 -8.85
C GLY A 182 -1.28 -9.83 -7.46
N GLU A 183 -0.68 -10.88 -6.90
CA GLU A 183 -1.05 -11.43 -5.59
C GLU A 183 0.18 -11.58 -4.70
N HIS A 184 0.05 -11.30 -3.40
CA HIS A 184 1.11 -11.47 -2.41
C HIS A 184 2.42 -10.76 -2.79
N ILE A 185 2.31 -9.45 -3.04
CA ILE A 185 3.44 -8.60 -3.43
C ILE A 185 3.99 -7.90 -2.18
N THR A 186 5.31 -7.84 -2.06
CA THR A 186 5.98 -7.05 -1.02
C THR A 186 6.93 -6.03 -1.65
N ILE A 187 6.78 -4.78 -1.26
CA ILE A 187 7.71 -3.69 -1.59
C ILE A 187 8.30 -3.19 -0.28
N ARG A 188 9.62 -3.31 -0.12
CA ARG A 188 10.27 -2.91 1.14
C ARG A 188 11.61 -2.23 0.97
N ASN A 189 11.93 -1.36 1.91
CA ASN A 189 13.21 -0.66 1.97
C ASN A 189 13.57 0.14 0.70
N CYS A 190 12.56 0.58 -0.08
CA CYS A 190 12.76 1.31 -1.33
C CYS A 190 12.60 2.82 -1.15
N TYR A 191 13.28 3.59 -2.02
CA TYR A 191 12.96 5.00 -2.29
C TYR A 191 12.15 5.08 -3.58
N LEU A 192 10.98 5.74 -3.54
CA LEU A 192 10.09 5.93 -4.69
C LEU A 192 9.82 7.44 -4.84
N HIS A 193 10.48 8.10 -5.81
CA HIS A 193 10.40 9.55 -5.90
C HIS A 193 10.61 10.09 -7.32
N ASP A 194 10.38 11.39 -7.48
CA ASP A 194 10.51 12.13 -8.76
C ASP A 194 9.68 11.54 -9.92
N CYS A 195 8.52 10.97 -9.60
CA CYS A 195 7.58 10.39 -10.55
C CYS A 195 6.25 11.17 -10.56
N GLY A 196 5.31 10.81 -11.44
CA GLY A 196 3.92 11.23 -11.35
C GLY A 196 3.30 10.67 -10.06
N ASN A 197 3.35 9.36 -9.86
CA ASN A 197 3.06 8.72 -8.58
C ASN A 197 4.31 7.96 -8.07
N GLY A 198 4.48 7.85 -6.76
CA GLY A 198 5.52 6.96 -6.22
C GLY A 198 5.12 5.50 -6.40
N LEU A 199 3.92 5.14 -5.95
CA LEU A 199 3.32 3.83 -6.12
C LEU A 199 1.92 3.98 -6.72
N PHE A 200 1.62 3.22 -7.77
CA PHE A 200 0.28 3.08 -8.33
C PHE A 200 -0.14 1.60 -8.33
N VAL A 201 -1.34 1.30 -7.83
CA VAL A 201 -1.86 -0.07 -7.73
C VAL A 201 -3.29 -0.11 -8.23
N ALA A 202 -3.57 -0.99 -9.19
CA ALA A 202 -4.90 -1.21 -9.74
C ALA A 202 -5.64 -2.37 -9.05
N TYR A 203 -6.94 -2.41 -9.19
CA TYR A 203 -7.90 -3.23 -8.44
C TYR A 203 -7.74 -4.76 -8.57
N ASP A 204 -7.06 -5.26 -9.59
CA ASP A 204 -6.76 -6.69 -9.74
C ASP A 204 -5.56 -7.14 -8.88
N THR A 205 -5.26 -6.40 -7.83
CA THR A 205 -4.18 -6.70 -6.89
C THR A 205 -4.73 -7.25 -5.57
N LYS A 206 -4.05 -8.28 -5.01
CA LYS A 206 -4.41 -8.86 -3.71
C LYS A 206 -3.19 -8.98 -2.80
N ASP A 207 -3.40 -8.75 -1.50
CA ASP A 207 -2.42 -8.96 -0.42
C ASP A 207 -1.08 -8.25 -0.68
N LEU A 208 -1.13 -6.91 -0.75
CA LEU A 208 0.05 -6.07 -0.92
C LEU A 208 0.58 -5.59 0.43
N LEU A 209 1.89 -5.72 0.62
CA LEU A 209 2.63 -5.14 1.74
C LEU A 209 3.62 -4.09 1.23
N VAL A 210 3.51 -2.87 1.76
CA VAL A 210 4.48 -1.77 1.54
C VAL A 210 5.09 -1.42 2.88
N GLU A 211 6.38 -1.71 3.06
CA GLU A 211 7.04 -1.53 4.36
C GLU A 211 8.41 -0.88 4.28
N ASN A 212 8.69 -0.03 5.26
CA ASN A 212 10.00 0.62 5.43
C ASN A 212 10.47 1.38 4.17
N CYS A 213 9.54 1.90 3.37
CA CYS A 213 9.84 2.68 2.17
C CYS A 213 9.87 4.18 2.48
N SER A 214 10.60 4.93 1.66
CA SER A 214 10.51 6.39 1.61
C SER A 214 9.88 6.80 0.29
N ILE A 215 8.69 7.39 0.34
CA ILE A 215 7.91 7.79 -0.84
C ILE A 215 7.65 9.29 -0.75
N TYR A 216 8.26 10.07 -1.64
CA TYR A 216 8.26 11.53 -1.53
C TYR A 216 8.57 12.22 -2.87
N HIS A 217 8.32 13.53 -2.97
CA HIS A 217 8.57 14.36 -4.16
C HIS A 217 7.96 13.80 -5.45
N ASN A 218 6.86 13.09 -5.35
CA ASN A 218 6.05 12.67 -6.48
C ASN A 218 4.96 13.72 -6.76
N GLY A 219 4.26 13.57 -7.87
CA GLY A 219 3.20 14.46 -8.27
C GLY A 219 3.56 15.38 -9.43
N ILE A 220 2.53 16.01 -10.00
CA ILE A 220 2.63 16.99 -11.08
C ILE A 220 2.16 18.35 -10.58
N ALA A 221 2.90 19.41 -10.89
CA ALA A 221 2.54 20.76 -10.48
C ALA A 221 1.14 21.14 -11.02
N ASN A 222 0.31 21.74 -10.16
CA ASN A 222 -1.05 22.18 -10.42
C ASN A 222 -2.03 21.04 -10.77
N SER A 223 -1.68 19.79 -10.49
CA SER A 223 -2.57 18.62 -10.64
C SER A 223 -3.02 18.08 -9.30
N TYR A 224 -4.30 17.64 -9.22
CA TYR A 224 -4.91 16.94 -8.08
C TYR A 224 -4.88 15.42 -8.25
N TYR A 225 -4.46 14.91 -9.40
CA TYR A 225 -4.63 13.51 -9.79
C TYR A 225 -3.41 12.63 -9.50
N GLU A 226 -2.25 13.22 -9.24
CA GLU A 226 -1.03 12.50 -8.93
C GLU A 226 -0.68 12.64 -7.44
N HIS A 227 -0.20 11.56 -6.86
CA HIS A 227 -0.01 11.37 -5.42
C HIS A 227 1.35 10.77 -5.09
N ASN A 228 1.76 10.73 -3.82
CA ASN A 228 2.85 9.83 -3.45
C ASN A 228 2.40 8.37 -3.62
N VAL A 229 1.18 8.06 -3.18
CA VAL A 229 0.60 6.71 -3.25
C VAL A 229 -0.83 6.79 -3.75
N TYR A 230 -1.16 6.02 -4.79
CA TYR A 230 -2.52 5.80 -5.27
C TYR A 230 -2.76 4.29 -5.40
N THR A 231 -3.69 3.74 -4.62
CA THR A 231 -3.83 2.29 -4.52
C THR A 231 -5.29 1.83 -4.48
N GLU A 232 -5.49 0.65 -5.10
CA GLU A 232 -6.73 -0.10 -5.03
C GLU A 232 -6.40 -1.60 -5.02
N ALA A 233 -6.72 -2.31 -3.93
CA ALA A 233 -6.40 -3.73 -3.78
C ALA A 233 -7.37 -4.46 -2.83
N ALA A 234 -7.46 -5.77 -2.95
CA ALA A 234 -8.12 -6.63 -1.96
C ALA A 234 -7.11 -7.08 -0.88
N GLY A 235 -6.93 -6.24 0.12
CA GLY A 235 -5.92 -6.41 1.18
C GLY A 235 -4.65 -5.61 0.92
N ILE A 236 -4.41 -4.58 1.71
CA ILE A 236 -3.20 -3.77 1.62
C ILE A 236 -2.76 -3.29 3.00
N THR A 237 -1.46 -3.35 3.24
CA THR A 237 -0.84 -2.85 4.46
C THR A 237 0.31 -1.90 4.13
N PHE A 238 0.28 -0.72 4.74
CA PHE A 238 1.39 0.22 4.79
C PHE A 238 1.96 0.27 6.20
N GLN A 239 3.24 -0.08 6.39
CA GLN A 239 3.87 -0.04 7.71
C GLN A 239 5.31 0.46 7.68
N GLY A 240 5.69 1.25 8.67
CA GLY A 240 7.06 1.73 8.85
C GLY A 240 7.56 2.66 7.75
N ASN A 241 6.66 3.19 6.91
CA ASN A 241 7.04 4.04 5.79
C ASN A 241 7.20 5.50 6.22
N TYR A 242 8.09 6.21 5.53
CA TYR A 242 8.10 7.65 5.47
C TYR A 242 7.41 8.10 4.18
N LEU A 243 6.23 8.68 4.29
CA LEU A 243 5.51 9.32 3.20
C LEU A 243 5.72 10.84 3.34
N GLY A 244 6.71 11.35 2.62
CA GLY A 244 7.14 12.74 2.73
C GLY A 244 6.37 13.73 1.87
N PRO A 245 6.84 14.99 1.79
CA PRO A 245 6.17 16.00 0.98
C PRO A 245 6.11 15.63 -0.50
N LEU A 246 5.01 16.03 -1.13
CA LEU A 246 4.86 15.97 -2.59
C LEU A 246 5.78 16.98 -3.28
N ARG A 247 5.89 16.87 -4.59
CA ARG A 247 6.55 17.87 -5.43
C ARG A 247 5.92 19.25 -5.18
N LYS A 248 6.75 20.27 -5.21
CA LYS A 248 6.27 21.67 -5.08
C LYS A 248 5.13 21.95 -6.05
N ASN A 249 4.09 22.60 -5.56
CA ASN A 249 2.85 22.94 -6.27
C ASN A 249 2.02 21.74 -6.75
N CYS A 250 2.29 20.52 -6.33
CA CYS A 250 1.37 19.41 -6.53
C CYS A 250 0.19 19.55 -5.55
N LEU A 251 -1.02 19.30 -6.05
CA LEU A 251 -2.26 19.41 -5.27
C LEU A 251 -2.84 18.03 -4.92
N GLY A 252 -2.09 16.96 -5.13
CA GLY A 252 -2.49 15.60 -4.82
C GLY A 252 -2.45 15.28 -3.33
N ASN A 253 -3.00 14.14 -2.97
CA ASN A 253 -2.96 13.61 -1.61
C ASN A 253 -1.64 12.88 -1.34
N ASN A 254 -1.28 12.69 -0.06
CA ASN A 254 -0.11 11.88 0.24
C ASN A 254 -0.39 10.39 -0.02
N LEU A 255 -1.38 9.82 0.66
CA LEU A 255 -1.87 8.47 0.41
C LEU A 255 -3.34 8.54 0.01
N LYS A 256 -3.65 8.20 -1.25
CA LYS A 256 -5.00 7.96 -1.75
C LYS A 256 -5.23 6.47 -1.91
N ASP A 257 -6.29 5.95 -1.26
CA ASP A 257 -6.57 4.52 -1.24
C ASP A 257 -8.05 4.22 -1.49
N ARG A 258 -8.28 3.17 -2.29
CA ARG A 258 -9.59 2.67 -2.70
C ARG A 258 -9.79 1.20 -2.34
N SER A 259 -8.88 0.62 -1.56
CA SER A 259 -8.77 -0.82 -1.28
C SER A 259 -9.80 -1.31 -0.28
N ALA A 260 -10.12 -2.60 -0.33
CA ALA A 260 -10.70 -3.32 0.79
C ALA A 260 -9.59 -3.83 1.73
N GLY A 261 -9.87 -3.93 3.03
CA GLY A 261 -8.92 -4.46 4.02
C GLY A 261 -7.68 -3.59 4.21
N LEU A 262 -7.84 -2.26 4.16
CA LEU A 262 -6.75 -1.31 4.34
C LEU A 262 -6.25 -1.28 5.79
N VAL A 263 -4.93 -1.39 5.95
CA VAL A 263 -4.20 -1.16 7.20
C VAL A 263 -3.07 -0.15 6.99
N VAL A 264 -3.12 0.96 7.71
CA VAL A 264 -2.06 1.99 7.72
C VAL A 264 -1.51 2.09 9.14
N ARG A 265 -0.29 1.62 9.38
CA ARG A 265 0.27 1.54 10.73
C ARG A 265 1.74 1.89 10.82
N TYR A 266 2.09 2.56 11.91
CA TYR A 266 3.47 2.86 12.25
C TYR A 266 4.24 3.63 11.17
N ASN A 267 3.52 4.49 10.40
CA ASN A 267 4.13 5.32 9.37
C ASN A 267 4.34 6.75 9.88
N TRP A 268 5.25 7.46 9.22
CA TRP A 268 5.34 8.91 9.25
C TRP A 268 4.78 9.46 7.94
N ILE A 269 3.71 10.27 8.01
CA ILE A 269 3.01 10.82 6.85
C ILE A 269 2.98 12.34 6.97
N GLU A 270 3.69 13.01 6.10
CA GLU A 270 3.90 14.45 6.16
C GLU A 270 3.47 15.15 4.88
N SER A 271 2.68 16.23 4.99
CA SER A 271 2.19 17.03 3.86
C SER A 271 1.16 16.30 2.97
N GLY A 272 0.86 16.89 1.82
CA GLY A 272 -0.17 16.48 0.88
C GLY A 272 -1.45 17.28 1.03
N ASN A 273 -2.29 17.30 -0.02
CA ASN A 273 -3.61 17.92 0.04
C ASN A 273 -4.39 17.38 1.24
N ARG A 274 -4.46 16.04 1.34
CA ARG A 274 -4.77 15.30 2.58
C ARG A 274 -3.64 14.34 2.87
N GLN A 275 -3.43 14.01 4.14
CA GLN A 275 -2.50 12.95 4.52
C GLN A 275 -3.05 11.59 4.10
N LEU A 276 -4.35 11.37 4.31
CA LEU A 276 -5.08 10.17 3.91
C LEU A 276 -6.36 10.53 3.16
N ASP A 277 -6.58 9.94 1.99
CA ASP A 277 -7.79 10.09 1.17
C ASP A 277 -8.33 8.68 0.87
N LEU A 278 -9.19 8.18 1.76
CA LEU A 278 -9.67 6.80 1.81
C LEU A 278 -11.07 6.75 1.20
N VAL A 279 -11.15 6.55 -0.11
CA VAL A 279 -12.37 6.77 -0.87
C VAL A 279 -12.88 5.49 -1.55
N ASP A 280 -13.95 5.62 -2.32
CA ASP A 280 -14.62 4.51 -2.97
C ASP A 280 -13.81 3.87 -4.10
N SER A 281 -14.05 2.56 -4.30
CA SER A 281 -13.41 1.76 -5.34
C SER A 281 -13.86 2.17 -6.74
N GLU A 282 -12.92 2.28 -7.68
CA GLU A 282 -13.16 2.41 -9.12
C GLU A 282 -13.20 1.05 -9.83
N GLY A 283 -12.61 0.00 -9.23
CA GLY A 283 -12.46 -1.33 -9.82
C GLY A 283 -13.69 -2.24 -9.78
N GLY A 284 -14.82 -1.74 -9.31
CA GLY A 284 -16.10 -2.45 -9.35
C GLY A 284 -16.31 -3.45 -8.22
N ASP A 285 -17.07 -4.50 -8.52
CA ASP A 285 -17.74 -5.33 -7.51
C ASP A 285 -16.78 -6.15 -6.63
N THR A 286 -15.65 -6.60 -7.16
CA THR A 286 -14.69 -7.44 -6.41
C THR A 286 -14.18 -6.75 -5.14
N ILE A 287 -13.89 -5.47 -5.20
CA ILE A 287 -13.43 -4.68 -4.04
C ILE A 287 -14.63 -4.27 -3.17
N ARG A 288 -15.71 -3.76 -3.78
CA ARG A 288 -16.87 -3.24 -3.05
C ARG A 288 -17.62 -4.32 -2.25
N PHE A 289 -17.65 -5.57 -2.73
CA PHE A 289 -18.28 -6.69 -2.04
C PHE A 289 -17.35 -7.47 -1.10
N ASP A 290 -16.06 -7.13 -1.05
CA ASP A 290 -15.18 -7.65 0.00
C ASP A 290 -15.67 -7.15 1.37
N PRO A 291 -15.96 -8.04 2.34
CA PRO A 291 -16.48 -7.64 3.66
C PRO A 291 -15.55 -6.66 4.40
N ARG A 292 -14.25 -6.65 4.07
CA ARG A 292 -13.26 -5.74 4.64
C ARG A 292 -13.33 -4.31 4.07
N TYR A 293 -14.12 -4.08 3.01
CA TYR A 293 -14.24 -2.77 2.35
C TYR A 293 -14.80 -1.68 3.26
N ARG A 294 -15.67 -2.08 4.21
CA ARG A 294 -16.35 -1.17 5.14
C ARG A 294 -15.55 -0.87 6.41
N SER A 295 -14.28 -1.27 6.48
CA SER A 295 -13.43 -1.02 7.63
C SER A 295 -12.02 -0.64 7.18
N ALA A 296 -11.49 0.44 7.75
CA ALA A 296 -10.10 0.83 7.57
C ALA A 296 -9.45 1.03 8.95
N TYR A 297 -8.20 0.56 9.08
CA TYR A 297 -7.47 0.59 10.34
C TYR A 297 -6.24 1.49 10.21
N VAL A 298 -6.27 2.62 10.92
CA VAL A 298 -5.20 3.64 10.89
C VAL A 298 -4.67 3.81 12.32
N TYR A 299 -3.47 3.29 12.61
CA TYR A 299 -2.96 3.29 13.98
C TYR A 299 -1.43 3.36 14.11
N GLY A 300 -1.00 3.94 15.21
CA GLY A 300 0.43 4.07 15.53
C GLY A 300 1.19 4.97 14.55
N ASN A 301 0.49 5.81 13.77
CA ASN A 301 1.13 6.69 12.80
C ASN A 301 1.37 8.09 13.37
N VAL A 302 2.38 8.76 12.84
CA VAL A 302 2.58 10.19 12.97
C VAL A 302 2.09 10.86 11.69
N LEU A 303 1.07 11.72 11.78
CA LEU A 303 0.53 12.50 10.66
C LEU A 303 0.82 13.98 10.89
N VAL A 304 1.52 14.62 9.95
CA VAL A 304 1.88 16.03 10.05
C VAL A 304 1.30 16.82 8.90
N LYS A 305 0.40 17.75 9.21
CA LYS A 305 -0.16 18.68 8.24
C LYS A 305 0.63 19.98 8.24
N LEU A 306 1.26 20.28 7.11
CA LEU A 306 2.10 21.47 6.98
C LEU A 306 1.25 22.73 6.73
N LYS A 307 1.84 23.87 7.04
CA LYS A 307 1.18 25.19 6.82
C LYS A 307 0.80 25.41 5.36
N GLU A 308 1.63 24.94 4.45
CA GLU A 308 1.54 25.11 2.99
C GLU A 308 0.54 24.16 2.32
N ASP A 309 0.07 23.13 3.02
CA ASP A 309 -0.87 22.17 2.47
C ASP A 309 -2.18 22.87 2.08
N SER A 310 -2.68 22.58 0.88
CA SER A 310 -3.78 23.34 0.30
C SER A 310 -5.15 23.08 0.96
N ASN A 311 -5.44 21.84 1.38
CA ASN A 311 -6.69 21.46 2.02
C ASN A 311 -6.60 21.57 3.56
N SER A 312 -7.70 21.95 4.20
CA SER A 312 -7.79 21.97 5.67
C SER A 312 -7.98 20.58 6.28
N GLN A 313 -8.54 19.62 5.55
CA GLN A 313 -8.81 18.26 6.02
C GLN A 313 -7.54 17.42 6.09
N MET A 314 -7.36 16.67 7.17
CA MET A 314 -6.27 15.70 7.28
C MET A 314 -6.62 14.35 6.66
N ILE A 315 -7.82 13.86 6.93
CA ILE A 315 -8.31 12.57 6.49
C ILE A 315 -9.66 12.75 5.79
N HIS A 316 -9.87 12.02 4.71
CA HIS A 316 -11.17 11.83 4.09
C HIS A 316 -11.51 10.34 4.10
N TYR A 317 -12.73 10.00 4.51
CA TYR A 317 -13.24 8.64 4.49
C TYR A 317 -14.65 8.60 3.91
N GLY A 318 -14.87 7.73 2.92
CA GLY A 318 -16.18 7.59 2.26
C GLY A 318 -16.05 7.41 0.75
N GLY A 319 -16.20 8.49 -0.01
CA GLY A 319 -16.13 8.44 -1.46
C GLY A 319 -16.01 9.79 -2.14
N ASP A 320 -15.56 9.78 -3.38
CA ASP A 320 -15.33 10.98 -4.22
C ASP A 320 -15.81 10.83 -5.67
N SER A 321 -16.37 9.67 -6.06
CA SER A 321 -16.88 9.45 -7.43
C SER A 321 -18.18 10.16 -7.74
N GLY A 322 -18.95 10.56 -6.72
CA GLY A 322 -20.32 11.07 -6.86
C GLY A 322 -21.41 9.96 -6.83
N ASP A 323 -21.03 8.69 -6.93
CA ASP A 323 -21.93 7.55 -6.75
C ASP A 323 -21.93 7.10 -5.27
N GLU A 324 -22.85 7.64 -4.45
CA GLU A 324 -22.95 7.29 -3.04
C GLU A 324 -23.19 5.78 -2.80
N SER A 325 -23.68 5.02 -3.78
CA SER A 325 -23.87 3.57 -3.64
C SER A 325 -22.54 2.83 -3.54
N ALA A 326 -21.50 3.34 -4.19
CA ALA A 326 -20.14 2.80 -4.20
C ALA A 326 -19.31 3.20 -2.97
N TYR A 327 -19.72 4.23 -2.22
CA TYR A 327 -18.93 4.76 -1.11
C TYR A 327 -18.63 3.70 -0.06
N ARG A 328 -17.49 3.85 0.63
CA ARG A 328 -17.01 2.86 1.61
C ARG A 328 -18.04 2.52 2.67
N LYS A 329 -18.72 3.52 3.25
CA LYS A 329 -19.63 3.37 4.40
C LYS A 329 -18.99 2.52 5.50
N GLY A 330 -19.52 2.53 6.71
CA GLY A 330 -18.93 1.77 7.80
C GLY A 330 -17.87 2.53 8.57
N THR A 331 -16.79 1.90 9.09
CA THR A 331 -15.99 2.50 10.17
C THR A 331 -14.53 2.72 9.79
N LEU A 332 -14.05 3.94 10.01
CA LEU A 332 -12.63 4.26 10.12
C LEU A 332 -12.19 4.14 11.58
N PHE A 333 -11.37 3.15 11.89
CA PHE A 333 -10.74 2.99 13.21
C PHE A 333 -9.43 3.78 13.24
N LEU A 334 -9.42 4.90 13.98
CA LEU A 334 -8.28 5.81 14.12
C LEU A 334 -7.80 5.79 15.56
N TYR A 335 -6.70 5.10 15.86
CA TYR A 335 -6.28 4.93 17.24
C TYR A 335 -4.77 4.92 17.43
N ASN A 336 -4.33 5.40 18.60
CA ASN A 336 -2.93 5.52 18.95
C ASN A 336 -2.08 6.23 17.89
N ASN A 337 -2.62 7.28 17.23
CA ASN A 337 -1.86 8.11 16.30
C ASN A 337 -1.48 9.44 16.97
N THR A 338 -0.41 10.06 16.48
CA THR A 338 -0.04 11.44 16.77
C THR A 338 -0.31 12.30 15.55
N LEU A 339 -1.32 13.15 15.61
CA LEU A 339 -1.73 14.04 14.53
C LEU A 339 -1.37 15.47 14.89
N VAL A 340 -0.53 16.10 14.09
CA VAL A 340 -0.01 17.45 14.34
C VAL A 340 -0.37 18.36 13.16
N SER A 341 -1.12 19.45 13.43
CA SER A 341 -1.38 20.46 12.42
C SER A 341 -0.60 21.75 12.68
N ARG A 342 0.01 22.27 11.62
CA ARG A 342 0.68 23.59 11.57
C ARG A 342 -0.16 24.64 10.85
N ARG A 343 -1.42 24.34 10.50
CA ARG A 343 -2.33 25.25 9.83
C ARG A 343 -3.18 26.02 10.85
N SER A 344 -3.57 27.22 10.45
CA SER A 344 -4.51 28.06 11.23
C SER A 344 -5.96 27.58 11.19
N SER A 345 -6.29 26.65 10.30
CA SER A 345 -7.60 25.97 10.22
C SER A 345 -7.39 24.54 9.74
N THR A 346 -7.89 23.58 10.51
CA THR A 346 -7.75 22.16 10.21
C THR A 346 -9.00 21.41 10.65
N THR A 347 -9.46 20.48 9.82
CA THR A 347 -10.47 19.48 10.18
C THR A 347 -9.82 18.10 10.21
N LEU A 348 -10.04 17.34 11.28
CA LEU A 348 -9.48 15.99 11.43
C LEU A 348 -9.97 15.08 10.31
N VAL A 349 -11.30 14.95 10.17
CA VAL A 349 -11.90 14.05 9.19
C VAL A 349 -13.04 14.68 8.43
N ARG A 350 -13.12 14.38 7.13
CA ARG A 350 -14.33 14.49 6.32
C ARG A 350 -14.94 13.10 6.17
N LEU A 351 -16.24 12.96 6.48
CA LEU A 351 -17.06 11.79 6.20
C LEU A 351 -18.05 12.14 5.09
N SER A 352 -18.14 11.31 4.04
CA SER A 352 -18.89 11.66 2.82
C SER A 352 -20.40 11.54 2.95
N THR A 353 -20.89 10.60 3.81
CA THR A 353 -22.32 10.39 4.06
C THR A 353 -22.60 10.12 5.55
N ASN A 354 -23.87 10.02 5.90
CA ASN A 354 -24.28 9.65 7.28
C ASN A 354 -24.09 8.14 7.58
N SER A 355 -23.63 7.36 6.63
CA SER A 355 -23.33 5.93 6.81
C SER A 355 -21.88 5.66 7.19
N GLU A 356 -21.00 6.67 7.19
CA GLU A 356 -19.63 6.56 7.66
C GLU A 356 -19.54 6.88 9.15
N HIS A 357 -18.66 6.18 9.83
CA HIS A 357 -18.34 6.36 11.23
C HIS A 357 -16.83 6.50 11.44
N LEU A 358 -16.42 7.44 12.29
CA LEU A 358 -15.06 7.53 12.84
C LEU A 358 -15.07 7.03 14.28
N ASP A 359 -14.33 5.95 14.57
CA ASP A 359 -13.95 5.55 15.93
C ASP A 359 -12.55 6.09 16.22
N CYS A 360 -12.45 7.14 17.05
CA CYS A 360 -11.24 7.88 17.32
C CYS A 360 -10.80 7.70 18.78
N ARG A 361 -9.71 6.93 19.02
CA ARG A 361 -9.28 6.52 20.36
C ARG A 361 -7.79 6.69 20.59
N ASN A 362 -7.41 7.06 21.79
CA ASN A 362 -6.01 7.07 22.24
C ASN A 362 -5.07 7.92 21.38
N ASN A 363 -5.60 8.88 20.60
CA ASN A 363 -4.77 9.72 19.75
C ASN A 363 -4.33 10.98 20.49
N ILE A 364 -3.25 11.60 20.01
CA ILE A 364 -2.88 12.97 20.32
C ILE A 364 -3.28 13.84 19.12
N LEU A 365 -4.25 14.74 19.28
CA LEU A 365 -4.72 15.69 18.28
C LEU A 365 -4.23 17.09 18.64
N PHE A 366 -3.09 17.46 18.06
CA PHE A 366 -2.40 18.70 18.40
C PHE A 366 -2.41 19.70 17.25
N THR A 367 -2.60 20.97 17.56
CA THR A 367 -2.38 22.10 16.64
C THR A 367 -1.37 23.08 17.24
N THR A 368 -0.48 23.61 16.40
CA THR A 368 0.47 24.68 16.81
C THR A 368 -0.23 26.04 17.02
N HIS A 369 -1.48 26.17 16.59
CA HIS A 369 -2.33 27.35 16.78
C HIS A 369 -3.23 27.20 18.03
N ALA A 370 -4.17 28.13 18.22
CA ALA A 370 -5.22 27.99 19.21
C ALA A 370 -6.05 26.73 18.96
N GLY A 371 -6.60 26.11 20.00
CA GLY A 371 -7.40 24.88 19.86
C GLY A 371 -8.58 25.06 18.91
N SER A 372 -9.16 26.27 18.84
CA SER A 372 -10.25 26.62 17.92
C SER A 372 -9.89 26.54 16.44
N SER A 373 -8.60 26.38 16.09
CA SER A 373 -8.16 26.09 14.73
C SER A 373 -8.36 24.63 14.33
N LEU A 374 -8.68 23.73 15.29
CA LEU A 374 -8.94 22.32 15.05
C LEU A 374 -10.43 22.02 15.18
N ALA A 375 -11.03 21.46 14.14
CA ALA A 375 -12.34 20.82 14.16
C ALA A 375 -12.20 19.31 13.96
N ILE A 376 -13.17 18.55 14.46
CA ILE A 376 -13.16 17.09 14.37
C ILE A 376 -13.78 16.62 13.06
N LEU A 377 -14.96 17.11 12.72
CA LEU A 377 -15.78 16.56 11.63
C LEU A 377 -16.12 17.63 10.60
N ASP A 378 -16.15 17.24 9.33
CA ASP A 378 -16.67 18.00 8.23
C ASP A 378 -17.73 17.19 7.47
N GLU A 379 -18.79 17.88 7.06
CA GLU A 379 -19.94 17.42 6.30
C GLU A 379 -20.90 16.51 7.07
N LYS A 380 -20.74 15.18 7.03
CA LYS A 380 -21.74 14.20 7.45
C LYS A 380 -21.15 13.16 8.39
N GLY A 381 -21.93 12.14 8.72
CA GLY A 381 -21.46 10.97 9.46
C GLY A 381 -21.42 11.17 10.97
N THR A 382 -20.78 10.24 11.65
CA THR A 382 -20.64 10.26 13.11
C THR A 382 -19.20 10.02 13.52
N ALA A 383 -18.66 10.90 14.37
CA ALA A 383 -17.35 10.71 15.01
C ALA A 383 -17.55 10.43 16.50
N THR A 384 -16.97 9.33 16.97
CA THR A 384 -16.94 8.95 18.38
C THR A 384 -15.54 9.10 18.95
N LEU A 385 -15.39 9.89 19.98
CA LEU A 385 -14.10 10.21 20.62
C LEU A 385 -13.98 9.47 21.95
N SER A 386 -12.83 8.82 22.22
CA SER A 386 -12.56 8.14 23.49
C SER A 386 -11.07 8.23 23.85
N TYR A 387 -10.75 8.66 25.03
CA TYR A 387 -9.39 8.71 25.59
C TYR A 387 -8.36 9.47 24.73
N ASN A 388 -8.79 10.44 23.92
CA ASN A 388 -7.87 11.25 23.13
C ASN A 388 -7.30 12.40 23.98
N TRP A 389 -6.11 12.89 23.60
CA TRP A 389 -5.65 14.20 24.02
C TRP A 389 -5.97 15.21 22.91
N ILE A 390 -6.68 16.29 23.24
CA ILE A 390 -7.09 17.34 22.28
C ILE A 390 -6.83 18.71 22.90
N LYS A 391 -6.24 19.63 22.15
CA LYS A 391 -5.97 21.00 22.62
C LYS A 391 -7.27 21.73 22.95
N PRO A 392 -7.38 22.41 24.13
CA PRO A 392 -8.61 23.07 24.58
C PRO A 392 -9.13 24.09 23.56
N GLY A 393 -10.45 24.18 23.44
CA GLY A 393 -11.12 25.08 22.51
C GLY A 393 -11.37 24.50 21.12
N TRP A 394 -11.03 23.22 20.90
CA TRP A 394 -11.37 22.51 19.65
C TRP A 394 -12.88 22.59 19.36
N LYS A 395 -13.25 22.39 18.11
CA LYS A 395 -14.64 22.50 17.62
C LYS A 395 -15.13 21.16 17.10
N ALA A 396 -16.43 20.90 17.22
CA ALA A 396 -17.04 19.75 16.53
C ALA A 396 -16.91 19.89 15.01
N ALA A 397 -17.19 21.10 14.49
CA ALA A 397 -17.00 21.47 13.09
C ALA A 397 -16.64 22.94 12.95
N HIS A 398 -16.06 23.34 11.80
CA HIS A 398 -15.88 24.76 11.44
C HIS A 398 -17.15 25.35 10.80
N SER A 399 -18.00 24.53 10.19
CA SER A 399 -19.29 24.92 9.61
C SER A 399 -20.44 24.72 10.60
N SER A 400 -21.57 25.31 10.31
CA SER A 400 -22.82 25.12 11.08
C SER A 400 -23.56 23.82 10.68
N SER A 401 -23.25 23.22 9.53
CA SER A 401 -23.86 22.01 9.03
C SER A 401 -22.82 20.88 9.05
N PHE A 402 -23.00 19.90 9.90
CA PHE A 402 -22.12 18.76 10.04
C PHE A 402 -22.89 17.56 10.62
N GLY A 403 -22.24 16.37 10.64
CA GLY A 403 -22.76 15.18 11.30
C GLY A 403 -22.67 15.27 12.84
N ASN A 404 -22.55 14.15 13.51
CA ASN A 404 -22.54 14.07 14.97
C ASN A 404 -21.12 13.84 15.50
N VAL A 405 -20.73 14.58 16.54
CA VAL A 405 -19.49 14.34 17.31
C VAL A 405 -19.87 13.98 18.74
N ASN A 406 -19.56 12.74 19.14
CA ASN A 406 -19.90 12.21 20.45
C ASN A 406 -18.59 11.91 21.23
N SER A 407 -18.63 12.05 22.56
CA SER A 407 -17.55 11.61 23.44
C SER A 407 -18.08 10.49 24.33
N GLU A 408 -17.50 9.29 24.22
CA GLU A 408 -17.86 8.11 25.02
C GLU A 408 -17.03 7.96 26.29
N ALA A 409 -15.84 8.56 26.34
CA ALA A 409 -14.94 8.48 27.45
C ALA A 409 -14.14 9.79 27.62
N GLU A 410 -13.30 9.83 28.67
CA GLU A 410 -12.49 10.99 29.03
C GLU A 410 -11.69 11.54 27.84
N ILE A 411 -11.74 12.85 27.65
CA ILE A 411 -10.89 13.61 26.73
C ILE A 411 -9.85 14.35 27.57
N HIS A 412 -8.60 13.97 27.41
CA HIS A 412 -7.47 14.68 28.05
C HIS A 412 -7.18 15.97 27.26
N SER A 413 -6.71 16.98 27.96
CA SER A 413 -6.46 18.28 27.33
C SER A 413 -5.37 19.08 28.04
N GLY A 414 -4.81 20.05 27.34
CA GLY A 414 -3.79 20.96 27.82
C GLY A 414 -3.23 21.81 26.68
N ASP A 415 -2.35 22.75 26.97
CA ASP A 415 -1.74 23.60 25.96
C ASP A 415 -0.73 22.85 25.09
N ASN A 416 -0.05 21.87 25.68
CA ASN A 416 0.94 21.01 25.02
C ASN A 416 0.84 19.57 25.55
N PRO A 417 0.83 18.56 24.68
CA PRO A 417 0.81 17.16 25.09
C PRO A 417 2.12 16.70 25.77
N GLY A 418 3.14 17.52 25.81
CA GLY A 418 4.43 17.21 26.40
C GLY A 418 5.43 16.60 25.43
N PHE A 419 5.39 16.97 24.15
CA PHE A 419 6.39 16.60 23.17
C PHE A 419 7.78 17.14 23.49
N GLN A 420 8.84 16.43 23.12
CA GLN A 420 10.22 16.86 23.33
C GLN A 420 10.53 18.15 22.58
N ASP A 421 10.22 18.25 21.27
CA ASP A 421 10.41 19.46 20.46
C ASP A 421 9.50 19.45 19.22
N VAL A 422 8.42 20.24 19.27
CA VAL A 422 7.46 20.35 18.17
C VAL A 422 8.08 20.97 16.91
N ALA A 423 9.00 21.92 17.08
CA ALA A 423 9.62 22.63 15.93
C ALA A 423 10.51 21.68 15.12
N LYS A 424 11.16 20.74 15.78
CA LYS A 424 12.04 19.73 15.16
C LYS A 424 11.34 18.41 14.83
N ASN A 425 10.01 18.34 14.96
CA ASN A 425 9.24 17.11 14.78
C ASN A 425 9.64 15.98 15.75
N LEU A 426 10.12 16.30 16.95
CA LEU A 426 10.42 15.33 17.99
C LEU A 426 9.17 15.11 18.87
N PHE A 427 8.32 14.16 18.46
CA PHE A 427 7.02 13.90 19.08
C PHE A 427 7.04 12.80 20.13
N PHE A 428 8.21 12.36 20.59
CA PHE A 428 8.32 11.56 21.80
C PHE A 428 7.90 12.39 23.03
N LEU A 429 7.23 11.73 23.95
CA LEU A 429 6.73 12.39 25.17
C LEU A 429 7.86 12.60 26.18
N THR A 430 7.87 13.76 26.85
CA THR A 430 8.73 14.02 28.00
C THR A 430 8.21 13.32 29.28
N ALA A 431 9.04 13.20 30.30
CA ALA A 431 8.63 12.60 31.58
C ALA A 431 7.48 13.34 32.32
N LYS A 432 7.21 14.59 31.90
CA LYS A 432 6.14 15.43 32.51
C LYS A 432 4.88 15.47 31.65
N SER A 433 4.80 14.66 30.59
CA SER A 433 3.66 14.67 29.68
C SER A 433 2.37 14.20 30.39
N ALA A 434 1.28 14.93 30.14
CA ALA A 434 -0.06 14.53 30.58
C ALA A 434 -0.64 13.34 29.76
N CYS A 435 0.04 12.92 28.72
CA CYS A 435 -0.37 11.80 27.86
C CYS A 435 0.18 10.44 28.32
N LEU A 436 1.06 10.42 29.32
CA LEU A 436 1.66 9.19 29.84
C LEU A 436 0.62 8.31 30.53
N ASN A 437 0.58 7.03 30.22
CA ASN A 437 -0.28 6.02 30.85
C ASN A 437 -1.79 6.35 30.78
N LYS A 438 -2.25 7.05 29.73
CA LYS A 438 -3.63 7.52 29.59
C LYS A 438 -4.42 6.81 28.49
N ALA A 439 -3.83 5.87 27.78
CA ALA A 439 -4.56 5.12 26.77
C ALA A 439 -5.59 4.18 27.40
N GLY A 440 -6.82 4.31 26.95
CA GLY A 440 -7.92 3.42 27.34
C GLY A 440 -8.00 2.15 26.48
N PRO A 441 -8.96 1.26 26.80
CA PRO A 441 -9.13 0.00 26.09
C PRO A 441 -9.57 0.21 24.62
N LEU A 442 -9.09 -0.66 23.76
CA LEU A 442 -9.58 -0.78 22.38
C LEU A 442 -10.77 -1.76 22.32
N PRO A 443 -11.70 -1.62 21.35
CA PRO A 443 -12.72 -2.63 21.10
C PRO A 443 -12.09 -4.00 20.90
N ALA A 444 -12.70 -5.07 21.42
CA ALA A 444 -12.12 -6.42 21.39
C ALA A 444 -11.73 -6.89 19.98
N ALA A 445 -12.56 -6.61 18.96
CA ALA A 445 -12.27 -6.96 17.58
C ALA A 445 -11.02 -6.27 17.04
N VAL A 446 -10.76 -5.01 17.43
CA VAL A 446 -9.57 -4.25 17.07
C VAL A 446 -8.36 -4.76 17.84
N GLN A 447 -8.49 -4.95 19.15
CA GLN A 447 -7.41 -5.41 20.03
C GLN A 447 -6.88 -6.79 19.61
N ASN A 448 -7.75 -7.71 19.20
CA ASN A 448 -7.38 -9.07 18.86
C ASN A 448 -6.72 -9.17 17.47
N ASN A 449 -7.15 -8.36 16.50
CA ASN A 449 -6.69 -8.48 15.12
C ASN A 449 -5.63 -7.44 14.74
N PHE A 450 -5.67 -6.26 15.36
CA PHE A 450 -4.80 -5.13 15.01
C PHE A 450 -4.21 -4.45 16.27
N PRO A 451 -3.53 -5.19 17.17
CA PRO A 451 -2.96 -4.64 18.39
C PRO A 451 -1.81 -3.66 18.10
N VAL A 452 -1.65 -2.65 18.96
CA VAL A 452 -0.55 -1.70 18.89
C VAL A 452 0.68 -2.28 19.61
N VAL A 453 1.55 -2.94 18.88
CA VAL A 453 2.73 -3.66 19.41
C VAL A 453 4.08 -3.12 18.93
N GLN A 454 4.03 -2.20 17.97
CA GLN A 454 5.21 -1.56 17.39
C GLN A 454 5.01 -0.05 17.32
N GLN A 455 6.06 0.67 16.95
CA GLN A 455 6.04 2.10 16.68
C GLN A 455 6.98 2.45 15.53
N PHE A 456 6.79 3.64 14.96
CA PHE A 456 7.67 4.15 13.90
C PHE A 456 9.08 4.39 14.44
N LYS A 457 10.07 3.98 13.66
CA LYS A 457 11.49 4.27 13.88
C LYS A 457 12.06 5.05 12.69
N GLY A 458 12.43 6.29 12.91
CA GLY A 458 13.02 7.14 11.88
C GLY A 458 14.37 6.63 11.33
N PRO A 459 14.75 6.97 10.11
CA PRO A 459 14.02 7.78 9.14
C PRO A 459 12.87 7.02 8.45
N ARG A 460 12.85 5.72 8.50
CA ARG A 460 11.81 4.76 8.07
C ARG A 460 12.07 3.43 8.77
N GLY A 461 11.03 2.72 9.10
CA GLY A 461 11.12 1.45 9.83
C GLY A 461 10.19 1.36 11.01
N ILE A 462 10.25 0.24 11.66
CA ILE A 462 9.49 -0.08 12.86
C ILE A 462 10.42 -0.66 13.94
N GLU A 463 10.04 -0.41 15.19
CA GLU A 463 10.64 -1.09 16.34
C GLU A 463 9.54 -1.58 17.26
N LYS A 464 9.88 -2.50 18.16
CA LYS A 464 8.94 -2.99 19.16
C LYS A 464 8.57 -1.83 20.09
N ARG A 465 7.26 -1.60 20.29
CA ARG A 465 6.78 -0.63 21.27
C ARG A 465 7.17 -1.11 22.66
N PRO A 466 7.74 -0.26 23.53
CA PRO A 466 8.09 -0.63 24.89
C PRO A 466 6.92 -1.29 25.62
N ALA A 467 7.20 -2.33 26.38
CA ALA A 467 6.17 -3.01 27.16
C ALA A 467 5.87 -2.16 28.41
N ALA A 468 4.62 -1.71 28.54
CA ALA A 468 4.11 -1.04 29.72
C ALA A 468 2.76 -1.64 30.12
N SER A 469 2.45 -1.64 31.41
CA SER A 469 1.14 -2.07 31.92
C SER A 469 0.04 -1.12 31.49
N LEU A 470 0.34 0.18 31.49
CA LEU A 470 -0.50 1.24 30.96
C LEU A 470 0.23 1.87 29.76
N LYS A 471 -0.52 2.16 28.69
CA LYS A 471 0.03 2.71 27.45
C LYS A 471 -0.10 4.22 27.41
N ASP A 472 0.86 4.85 26.75
CA ASP A 472 0.80 6.28 26.45
C ASP A 472 -0.20 6.55 25.32
N LEU A 473 -0.73 7.78 25.29
CA LEU A 473 -1.48 8.27 24.15
C LEU A 473 -0.56 8.52 22.96
N GLY A 474 -1.10 8.41 21.74
CA GLY A 474 -0.39 8.70 20.52
C GLY A 474 0.42 7.52 19.95
N ALA A 475 1.24 7.84 18.96
CA ALA A 475 1.96 6.86 18.14
C ALA A 475 3.21 6.29 18.80
N LEU A 476 3.85 7.07 19.68
CA LEU A 476 5.18 6.78 20.23
C LEU A 476 5.10 6.59 21.74
N GLU A 477 5.51 5.43 22.20
CA GLU A 477 5.64 5.14 23.64
C GLU A 477 6.94 5.74 24.18
N ARG A 478 6.88 6.36 25.33
CA ARG A 478 8.08 6.86 25.99
C ARG A 478 8.92 5.69 26.50
N VAL A 479 10.21 5.71 26.20
CA VAL A 479 11.18 4.84 26.87
C VAL A 479 11.49 5.47 28.24
N SER A 480 11.21 4.77 29.33
CA SER A 480 11.73 5.18 30.65
C SER A 480 13.26 5.08 30.62
N GLU A 481 13.95 6.16 30.86
CA GLU A 481 15.36 6.08 31.24
C GLU A 481 15.39 5.32 32.60
N GLU A 482 15.99 4.12 32.59
CA GLU A 482 16.29 3.37 33.79
C GLU A 482 17.35 4.10 34.62
#